data_3080fb338c1796a4c2ea285360b15a66
#
_entry.id   3080fb338c1796a4c2ea285360b15a66
#
_cell.length_a   1.000
_cell.length_b   1.000
_cell.length_c   1.000
_cell.angle_alpha   90.00
_cell.angle_beta   90.00
_cell.angle_gamma   90.00
#
_symmetry.space_group_name_H-M   'P 1'
#
loop_
_entity.id
_entity.type
_entity.pdbx_description
1 polymer ?
#
loop_
_entity_poly.entity_id
_entity_poly.type
_entity_poly.pdbx_seq_one_letter_code
_entity_poly.pdbx_strand_id
1 'polypeptide(L)'
;AIKVILPKPNMKSGELVDHIALLLTQRPLSTEDRSAFVKIAEEQHARGVSPSARARSVLIALLTSPHFIYKAESPELTEVERAHRLSYFLWNSTPDTALLNAAKSGALGKDPSAQVERMLNDTKVDRLIDDFTRQWLQRDKVDDFGPDVRVYKNVRRMTVDSMGREGRELFRHLLEKNLSMEHFIDSDYVMANDRLARFYGLPAVKGDAFVPVKLPKDSERGGLIAQAGFLKLTSTDFATSPIHRGSWILKNLYNEKIEPPADILINEPDIRGTTTIREAILKHQQLESCSRCHSKIDPLGFALEYYDPVGRKRNEYRHVEEVPAERGATVFTKKLKFTKVPIDAAMKLPDGREVRDLPTLKVALMADKERILKGIIGKLVSYAHGREVTRADRPYVDAVFQSAAKQNNSLRAAIHAIVAHPEFGRK
;
A
#
# COMPACT_ATOMS: atom_id res chain seq x y z
N ALA A 1 25.61 13.10 9.27
CA ALA A 1 25.60 11.71 9.76
C ALA A 1 27.01 11.16 10.00
N ILE A 2 27.97 11.34 9.08
CA ILE A 2 29.33 10.78 9.20
C ILE A 2 30.11 11.35 10.41
N LYS A 3 29.93 12.61 10.78
CA LYS A 3 30.59 13.22 11.96
C LYS A 3 30.21 12.59 13.31
N VAL A 4 29.05 11.95 13.42
CA VAL A 4 28.56 11.31 14.66
C VAL A 4 29.17 9.92 14.85
N ILE A 5 29.59 9.26 13.76
CA ILE A 5 30.14 7.91 13.76
C ILE A 5 31.67 7.92 13.96
N LEU A 6 32.33 9.06 13.81
CA LEU A 6 33.78 9.15 13.98
C LEU A 6 34.17 8.91 15.45
N PRO A 7 35.04 7.93 15.71
CA PRO A 7 35.49 7.66 17.06
C PRO A 7 36.33 8.82 17.60
N LYS A 8 36.25 9.00 18.91
CA LYS A 8 37.26 9.87 19.57
C LYS A 8 38.67 9.26 19.35
N PRO A 9 39.71 10.06 19.20
CA PRO A 9 41.03 9.54 18.83
C PRO A 9 41.58 8.42 19.70
N ASN A 10 41.21 8.39 21.00
CA ASN A 10 41.72 7.43 21.99
C ASN A 10 40.68 6.37 22.44
N MET A 11 39.62 6.16 21.66
CA MET A 11 38.59 5.17 22.01
C MET A 11 39.13 3.74 21.95
N LYS A 12 38.97 2.96 23.03
CA LYS A 12 39.33 1.54 23.07
C LYS A 12 38.47 0.72 22.14
N SER A 13 38.96 -0.44 21.70
CA SER A 13 38.24 -1.31 20.73
C SER A 13 36.83 -1.69 21.19
N GLY A 14 36.66 -2.04 22.48
CA GLY A 14 35.36 -2.35 23.04
C GLY A 14 34.40 -1.15 23.07
N GLU A 15 34.88 0.00 23.47
CA GLU A 15 34.09 1.26 23.47
C GLU A 15 33.66 1.67 22.07
N LEU A 16 34.55 1.47 21.09
CA LEU A 16 34.26 1.75 19.69
C LEU A 16 33.13 0.85 19.15
N VAL A 17 33.20 -0.46 19.45
CA VAL A 17 32.17 -1.42 19.04
C VAL A 17 30.84 -1.07 19.70
N ASP A 18 30.82 -0.82 21.02
CA ASP A 18 29.62 -0.48 21.76
C ASP A 18 28.98 0.81 21.21
N HIS A 19 29.82 1.81 20.92
CA HIS A 19 29.37 3.08 20.37
C HIS A 19 28.70 2.91 18.99
N ILE A 20 29.35 2.18 18.07
CA ILE A 20 28.82 1.96 16.71
C ILE A 20 27.58 1.06 16.77
N ALA A 21 27.62 0.00 17.55
CA ALA A 21 26.47 -0.90 17.71
C ALA A 21 25.24 -0.14 18.25
N LEU A 22 25.44 0.66 19.29
CA LEU A 22 24.35 1.46 19.89
C LEU A 22 23.78 2.49 18.89
N LEU A 23 24.62 3.11 18.08
CA LEU A 23 24.16 4.03 17.02
C LEU A 23 23.34 3.34 15.93
N LEU A 24 23.72 2.12 15.55
CA LEU A 24 23.06 1.39 14.46
C LEU A 24 21.82 0.63 14.92
N THR A 25 21.93 -0.08 16.04
CA THR A 25 20.88 -1.02 16.49
C THR A 25 20.08 -0.48 17.68
N GLN A 26 20.59 0.59 18.33
CA GLN A 26 20.05 1.20 19.57
C GLN A 26 19.82 0.20 20.71
N ARG A 27 20.52 -0.92 20.67
CA ARG A 27 20.52 -1.97 21.70
C ARG A 27 21.93 -2.49 21.89
N PRO A 28 22.29 -2.95 23.12
CA PRO A 28 23.58 -3.57 23.36
C PRO A 28 23.67 -4.90 22.58
N LEU A 29 24.88 -5.25 22.16
CA LEU A 29 25.18 -6.59 21.65
C LEU A 29 25.23 -7.59 22.80
N SER A 30 25.00 -8.87 22.51
CA SER A 30 25.31 -9.95 23.45
C SER A 30 26.83 -9.98 23.73
N THR A 31 27.23 -10.61 24.83
CA THR A 31 28.66 -10.74 25.18
C THR A 31 29.44 -11.45 24.09
N GLU A 32 28.87 -12.49 23.51
CA GLU A 32 29.47 -13.28 22.45
C GLU A 32 29.67 -12.47 21.15
N ASP A 33 28.59 -11.84 20.67
CA ASP A 33 28.62 -11.01 19.47
C ASP A 33 29.55 -9.80 19.60
N ARG A 34 29.49 -9.15 20.78
CA ARG A 34 30.39 -8.05 21.12
C ARG A 34 31.86 -8.48 20.99
N SER A 35 32.21 -9.65 21.52
CA SER A 35 33.56 -10.17 21.48
C SER A 35 34.07 -10.38 20.04
N ALA A 36 33.20 -10.87 19.15
CA ALA A 36 33.55 -11.05 17.74
C ALA A 36 33.89 -9.72 17.05
N PHE A 37 33.09 -8.66 17.27
CA PHE A 37 33.34 -7.35 16.69
C PHE A 37 34.56 -6.64 17.35
N VAL A 38 34.77 -6.83 18.65
CA VAL A 38 35.95 -6.31 19.34
C VAL A 38 37.23 -6.91 18.77
N LYS A 39 37.25 -8.21 18.49
CA LYS A 39 38.38 -8.89 17.85
C LYS A 39 38.74 -8.25 16.50
N ILE A 40 37.74 -7.92 15.67
CA ILE A 40 37.97 -7.20 14.40
C ILE A 40 38.66 -5.85 14.66
N ALA A 41 38.18 -5.09 15.65
CA ALA A 41 38.76 -3.78 15.98
C ALA A 41 40.22 -3.90 16.52
N GLU A 42 40.49 -4.92 17.29
CA GLU A 42 41.84 -5.20 17.86
C GLU A 42 42.83 -5.66 16.79
N GLU A 43 42.42 -6.55 15.89
CA GLU A 43 43.26 -6.98 14.76
C GLU A 43 43.64 -5.80 13.86
N GLN A 44 42.72 -4.89 13.58
CA GLN A 44 43.00 -3.67 12.83
C GLN A 44 43.93 -2.71 13.59
N HIS A 45 43.77 -2.63 14.91
CA HIS A 45 44.65 -1.82 15.76
C HIS A 45 46.07 -2.38 15.76
N ALA A 46 46.25 -3.71 15.92
CA ALA A 46 47.56 -4.36 15.89
C ALA A 46 48.30 -4.19 14.54
N ARG A 47 47.55 -4.01 13.45
CA ARG A 47 48.08 -3.71 12.11
C ARG A 47 48.44 -2.21 11.90
N GLY A 48 48.30 -1.37 12.92
CA GLY A 48 48.58 0.05 12.82
C GLY A 48 47.57 0.86 12.00
N VAL A 49 46.35 0.29 11.77
CA VAL A 49 45.32 0.97 11.01
C VAL A 49 44.76 2.18 11.78
N SER A 50 44.56 3.28 11.07
CA SER A 50 44.07 4.54 11.67
C SER A 50 42.74 4.38 12.39
N PRO A 51 42.44 5.18 13.44
CA PRO A 51 41.18 5.09 14.17
C PRO A 51 39.92 5.19 13.29
N SER A 52 39.94 6.02 12.28
CA SER A 52 38.82 6.18 11.34
C SER A 52 38.63 4.96 10.43
N ALA A 53 39.73 4.36 9.95
CA ALA A 53 39.65 3.15 9.12
C ALA A 53 39.24 1.93 9.97
N ARG A 54 39.69 1.83 11.22
CA ARG A 54 39.24 0.83 12.19
C ARG A 54 37.73 0.93 12.47
N ALA A 55 37.21 2.15 12.71
CA ALA A 55 35.80 2.38 12.88
C ALA A 55 34.98 1.99 11.63
N ARG A 56 35.53 2.23 10.45
CA ARG A 56 34.91 1.82 9.17
C ARG A 56 34.82 0.30 9.06
N SER A 57 35.85 -0.44 9.44
CA SER A 57 35.82 -1.90 9.41
C SER A 57 34.77 -2.46 10.35
N VAL A 58 34.66 -1.96 11.59
CA VAL A 58 33.62 -2.32 12.56
C VAL A 58 32.24 -1.97 12.04
N LEU A 59 32.08 -0.77 11.46
CA LEU A 59 30.81 -0.32 10.87
C LEU A 59 30.35 -1.25 9.74
N ILE A 60 31.24 -1.61 8.83
CA ILE A 60 30.93 -2.55 7.73
C ILE A 60 30.54 -3.91 8.29
N ALA A 61 31.30 -4.46 9.23
CA ALA A 61 31.01 -5.75 9.84
C ALA A 61 29.63 -5.75 10.53
N LEU A 62 29.27 -4.70 11.26
CA LEU A 62 27.96 -4.56 11.87
C LEU A 62 26.83 -4.41 10.86
N LEU A 63 27.00 -3.60 9.81
CA LEU A 63 25.98 -3.39 8.77
C LEU A 63 25.70 -4.66 7.95
N THR A 64 26.68 -5.56 7.83
CA THR A 64 26.54 -6.84 7.13
C THR A 64 26.17 -8.00 8.07
N SER A 65 26.08 -7.75 9.36
CA SER A 65 25.76 -8.79 10.35
C SER A 65 24.25 -9.06 10.45
N PRO A 66 23.87 -10.27 10.89
CA PRO A 66 22.49 -10.60 11.21
C PRO A 66 21.85 -9.63 12.21
N HIS A 67 22.63 -9.06 13.13
CA HIS A 67 22.15 -8.10 14.15
C HIS A 67 21.59 -6.82 13.59
N PHE A 68 22.07 -6.40 12.41
CA PHE A 68 21.57 -5.25 11.69
C PHE A 68 20.50 -5.59 10.65
N ILE A 69 20.75 -6.70 9.91
CA ILE A 69 19.87 -7.11 8.79
C ILE A 69 18.55 -7.66 9.32
N TYR A 70 18.58 -8.44 10.41
CA TYR A 70 17.39 -9.03 10.99
C TYR A 70 17.00 -8.32 12.29
N LYS A 71 15.72 -8.01 12.39
CA LYS A 71 15.15 -7.53 13.64
C LYS A 71 14.88 -8.73 14.57
N ALA A 72 15.84 -9.05 15.44
CA ALA A 72 15.59 -10.03 16.49
C ALA A 72 14.64 -9.41 17.52
N GLU A 73 13.52 -10.07 17.79
CA GLU A 73 12.52 -9.66 18.77
C GLU A 73 12.29 -10.81 19.75
N SER A 74 12.15 -10.46 21.04
CA SER A 74 11.74 -11.38 22.09
C SER A 74 10.28 -11.84 21.85
N PRO A 75 9.85 -13.03 22.33
CA PRO A 75 8.46 -13.46 22.24
C PRO A 75 7.48 -12.43 22.83
N GLU A 76 7.84 -11.84 23.96
CA GLU A 76 7.25 -10.63 24.52
C GLU A 76 8.26 -9.50 24.43
N LEU A 77 7.89 -8.42 23.75
CA LEU A 77 8.80 -7.32 23.50
C LEU A 77 9.15 -6.59 24.80
N THR A 78 10.44 -6.36 24.99
CA THR A 78 10.91 -5.38 25.97
C THR A 78 10.42 -3.98 25.61
N GLU A 79 10.44 -3.06 26.56
CA GLU A 79 10.06 -1.66 26.32
C GLU A 79 10.87 -1.00 25.19
N VAL A 80 12.16 -1.32 25.07
CA VAL A 80 13.02 -0.82 24.00
C VAL A 80 12.61 -1.42 22.65
N GLU A 81 12.30 -2.71 22.59
CA GLU A 81 11.81 -3.35 21.36
C GLU A 81 10.45 -2.80 20.94
N ARG A 82 9.55 -2.48 21.91
CA ARG A 82 8.29 -1.76 21.66
C ARG A 82 8.53 -0.39 21.05
N ALA A 83 9.51 0.37 21.58
CA ALA A 83 9.88 1.67 21.03
C ALA A 83 10.38 1.55 19.58
N HIS A 84 11.18 0.53 19.28
CA HIS A 84 11.62 0.24 17.91
C HIS A 84 10.44 -0.10 17.01
N ARG A 85 9.56 -1.03 17.42
CA ARG A 85 8.39 -1.40 16.63
C ARG A 85 7.50 -0.20 16.34
N LEU A 86 7.22 0.61 17.36
CA LEU A 86 6.42 1.83 17.22
C LEU A 86 7.08 2.83 16.26
N SER A 87 8.40 3.04 16.38
CA SER A 87 9.12 3.97 15.53
C SER A 87 9.19 3.50 14.06
N TYR A 88 9.42 2.22 13.82
CA TYR A 88 9.38 1.67 12.47
C TYR A 88 7.96 1.70 11.90
N PHE A 89 6.94 1.43 12.71
CA PHE A 89 5.55 1.53 12.27
C PHE A 89 5.19 2.94 11.81
N LEU A 90 5.45 3.96 12.66
CA LEU A 90 4.96 5.33 12.39
C LEU A 90 5.95 6.21 11.61
N TRP A 91 7.25 5.94 11.70
CA TRP A 91 8.29 6.80 11.11
C TRP A 91 9.23 6.08 10.15
N ASN A 92 9.10 4.76 10.00
CA ASN A 92 10.03 3.94 9.22
C ASN A 92 11.51 4.33 9.49
N SER A 93 11.83 4.44 10.78
CA SER A 93 13.12 4.92 11.28
C SER A 93 13.37 4.42 12.70
N THR A 94 14.61 4.54 13.16
CA THR A 94 14.97 4.28 14.55
C THR A 94 14.29 5.26 15.52
N PRO A 95 13.98 4.83 16.78
CA PRO A 95 13.41 5.70 17.81
C PRO A 95 14.24 6.95 18.07
N ASP A 96 13.57 8.04 18.37
CA ASP A 96 14.22 9.24 18.90
C ASP A 96 14.46 9.15 20.43
N THR A 97 15.20 10.09 20.96
CA THR A 97 15.54 10.13 22.39
C THR A 97 14.29 10.21 23.28
N ALA A 98 13.24 10.91 22.87
CA ALA A 98 12.02 11.03 23.64
C ALA A 98 11.30 9.67 23.76
N LEU A 99 11.22 8.92 22.66
CA LEU A 99 10.62 7.59 22.63
C LEU A 99 11.45 6.58 23.43
N LEU A 100 12.79 6.62 23.33
CA LEU A 100 13.67 5.78 24.14
C LEU A 100 13.57 6.09 25.65
N ASN A 101 13.43 7.35 26.03
CA ASN A 101 13.23 7.73 27.42
C ASN A 101 11.87 7.24 27.95
N ALA A 102 10.80 7.31 27.14
CA ALA A 102 9.50 6.73 27.50
C ALA A 102 9.59 5.19 27.68
N ALA A 103 10.37 4.51 26.83
CA ALA A 103 10.64 3.08 27.00
C ALA A 103 11.37 2.78 28.32
N LYS A 104 12.47 3.51 28.60
CA LYS A 104 13.26 3.32 29.82
C LYS A 104 12.46 3.55 31.12
N SER A 105 11.48 4.44 31.09
CA SER A 105 10.57 4.69 32.23
C SER A 105 9.42 3.69 32.34
N GLY A 106 9.28 2.75 31.41
CA GLY A 106 8.15 1.81 31.34
C GLY A 106 6.81 2.47 30.95
N ALA A 107 6.85 3.68 30.40
CA ALA A 107 5.64 4.42 30.04
C ALA A 107 4.95 3.84 28.79
N LEU A 108 5.71 3.26 27.86
CA LEU A 108 5.15 2.71 26.62
C LEU A 108 4.25 1.49 26.87
N GLY A 109 4.64 0.61 27.81
CA GLY A 109 3.82 -0.56 28.16
C GLY A 109 2.57 -0.20 28.96
N LYS A 110 2.57 0.95 29.65
CA LYS A 110 1.42 1.42 30.44
C LYS A 110 0.43 2.21 29.60
N ASP A 111 0.91 3.22 28.88
CA ASP A 111 0.10 4.07 28.01
C ASP A 111 0.96 4.66 26.87
N PRO A 112 0.91 4.09 25.67
CA PRO A 112 1.64 4.60 24.52
C PRO A 112 1.00 5.84 23.88
N SER A 113 -0.22 6.23 24.28
CA SER A 113 -1.07 7.20 23.56
C SER A 113 -0.38 8.54 23.33
N ALA A 114 0.31 9.08 24.37
CA ALA A 114 1.01 10.36 24.26
C ALA A 114 2.14 10.30 23.21
N GLN A 115 2.87 9.18 23.11
CA GLN A 115 3.93 9.00 22.12
C GLN A 115 3.36 8.79 20.73
N VAL A 116 2.30 7.99 20.59
CA VAL A 116 1.60 7.80 19.31
C VAL A 116 1.11 9.14 18.77
N GLU A 117 0.43 9.94 19.60
CA GLU A 117 -0.09 11.25 19.21
C GLU A 117 1.02 12.23 18.82
N ARG A 118 2.09 12.31 19.58
CA ARG A 118 3.28 13.10 19.24
C ARG A 118 3.86 12.69 17.88
N MET A 119 3.98 11.38 17.66
CA MET A 119 4.59 10.84 16.45
C MET A 119 3.70 11.02 15.22
N LEU A 120 2.39 10.94 15.36
CA LEU A 120 1.43 11.22 14.29
C LEU A 120 1.38 12.70 13.89
N ASN A 121 1.80 13.61 14.79
CA ASN A 121 1.87 15.05 14.52
C ASN A 121 3.26 15.51 14.07
N ASP A 122 4.26 14.62 14.03
CA ASP A 122 5.61 14.91 13.52
C ASP A 122 5.66 14.75 11.99
N THR A 123 6.46 15.55 11.32
CA THR A 123 6.64 15.47 9.85
C THR A 123 7.15 14.11 9.37
N LYS A 124 7.81 13.33 10.22
CA LYS A 124 8.28 11.98 9.89
C LYS A 124 7.13 10.99 9.62
N VAL A 125 5.89 11.31 10.04
CA VAL A 125 4.69 10.49 9.71
C VAL A 125 4.49 10.35 8.21
N ASP A 126 5.04 11.26 7.41
CA ASP A 126 5.06 11.17 5.96
C ASP A 126 5.65 9.86 5.44
N ARG A 127 6.57 9.26 6.19
CA ARG A 127 7.18 7.97 5.84
C ARG A 127 6.19 6.81 5.99
N LEU A 128 5.36 6.81 7.05
CA LEU A 128 4.24 5.88 7.17
C LEU A 128 3.27 6.05 5.99
N ILE A 129 2.83 7.30 5.76
CA ILE A 129 1.86 7.61 4.72
C ILE A 129 2.38 7.15 3.36
N ASP A 130 3.64 7.43 3.06
CA ASP A 130 4.25 7.09 1.78
C ASP A 130 4.47 5.59 1.62
N ASP A 131 5.12 4.94 2.57
CA ASP A 131 5.51 3.55 2.47
C ASP A 131 4.32 2.59 2.61
N PHE A 132 3.43 2.82 3.59
CA PHE A 132 2.22 2.02 3.75
C PHE A 132 1.32 2.09 2.52
N THR A 133 1.00 3.30 2.02
CA THR A 133 0.14 3.43 0.84
C THR A 133 0.80 2.95 -0.45
N ARG A 134 2.14 3.01 -0.56
CA ARG A 134 2.89 2.42 -1.67
C ARG A 134 2.69 0.90 -1.71
N GLN A 135 2.81 0.22 -0.57
CA GLN A 135 2.62 -1.23 -0.46
C GLN A 135 1.15 -1.62 -0.57
N TRP A 136 0.26 -0.98 0.20
CA TRP A 136 -1.17 -1.31 0.24
C TRP A 136 -1.86 -1.06 -1.09
N LEU A 137 -1.67 0.12 -1.69
CA LEU A 137 -2.35 0.53 -2.92
C LEU A 137 -1.55 0.18 -4.19
N GLN A 138 -0.33 -0.37 -4.05
CA GLN A 138 0.58 -0.70 -5.16
C GLN A 138 0.86 0.50 -6.08
N ARG A 139 1.03 1.70 -5.50
CA ARG A 139 1.14 2.98 -6.23
C ARG A 139 2.31 3.06 -7.21
N ASP A 140 3.40 2.40 -6.91
CA ASP A 140 4.59 2.27 -7.76
C ASP A 140 4.30 1.59 -9.10
N LYS A 141 3.28 0.74 -9.16
CA LYS A 141 2.86 0.05 -10.38
C LYS A 141 1.92 0.87 -11.27
N VAL A 142 1.46 2.03 -10.84
CA VAL A 142 0.56 2.89 -11.63
C VAL A 142 1.22 3.35 -12.94
N ASP A 143 2.54 3.47 -12.97
CA ASP A 143 3.33 3.92 -14.12
C ASP A 143 3.99 2.78 -14.91
N ASP A 144 3.84 1.52 -14.49
CA ASP A 144 4.45 0.35 -15.16
C ASP A 144 4.02 0.23 -16.63
N PHE A 145 2.78 0.63 -16.93
CA PHE A 145 2.24 0.66 -18.28
C PHE A 145 1.75 2.08 -18.60
N GLY A 146 2.45 2.74 -19.52
CA GLY A 146 2.00 4.03 -20.06
C GLY A 146 0.74 3.85 -20.91
N PRO A 147 -0.31 4.68 -20.76
CA PRO A 147 -1.44 4.63 -21.69
C PRO A 147 -0.97 4.95 -23.10
N ASP A 148 -1.42 4.17 -24.09
CA ASP A 148 -1.04 4.42 -25.48
C ASP A 148 -1.47 5.83 -25.92
N VAL A 149 -0.49 6.66 -26.20
CA VAL A 149 -0.69 8.07 -26.56
C VAL A 149 -1.51 8.24 -27.87
N ARG A 150 -1.57 7.21 -28.73
CA ARG A 150 -2.40 7.21 -29.96
C ARG A 150 -3.88 7.13 -29.62
N VAL A 151 -4.22 6.44 -28.51
CA VAL A 151 -5.59 6.25 -28.00
C VAL A 151 -5.95 7.31 -26.97
N TYR A 152 -5.03 7.64 -26.06
CA TYR A 152 -5.25 8.52 -24.91
C TYR A 152 -4.43 9.82 -25.01
N LYS A 153 -4.59 10.54 -26.12
CA LYS A 153 -3.79 11.71 -26.53
C LYS A 153 -3.59 12.80 -25.47
N ASN A 154 -4.49 12.92 -24.48
CA ASN A 154 -4.49 14.00 -23.47
C ASN A 154 -4.05 13.52 -22.09
N VAL A 155 -3.52 12.32 -21.94
CA VAL A 155 -3.00 11.81 -20.68
C VAL A 155 -1.48 11.91 -20.68
N ARG A 156 -0.97 12.95 -20.03
CA ARG A 156 0.47 13.20 -19.93
C ARG A 156 1.03 12.49 -18.68
N ARG A 157 2.34 12.18 -18.70
CA ARG A 157 3.03 11.54 -17.57
C ARG A 157 2.75 12.24 -16.23
N MET A 158 2.84 13.57 -16.17
CA MET A 158 2.55 14.33 -14.94
C MET A 158 1.11 14.16 -14.42
N THR A 159 0.16 13.82 -15.31
CA THR A 159 -1.21 13.47 -14.89
C THR A 159 -1.23 12.06 -14.29
N VAL A 160 -0.51 11.11 -14.87
CA VAL A 160 -0.35 9.76 -14.33
C VAL A 160 0.33 9.78 -12.96
N ASP A 161 1.38 10.60 -12.78
CA ASP A 161 2.02 10.83 -11.49
C ASP A 161 1.02 11.35 -10.44
N SER A 162 0.14 12.26 -10.86
CA SER A 162 -0.92 12.78 -9.96
C SER A 162 -1.96 11.70 -9.62
N MET A 163 -2.33 10.82 -10.57
CA MET A 163 -3.20 9.67 -10.34
C MET A 163 -2.59 8.71 -9.30
N GLY A 164 -1.30 8.42 -9.40
CA GLY A 164 -0.58 7.56 -8.46
C GLY A 164 -0.52 8.13 -7.03
N ARG A 165 -0.62 9.47 -6.89
CA ARG A 165 -0.59 10.15 -5.59
C ARG A 165 -1.95 10.28 -4.91
N GLU A 166 -3.05 10.19 -5.63
CA GLU A 166 -4.41 10.48 -5.14
C GLU A 166 -4.77 9.66 -3.89
N GLY A 167 -4.54 8.34 -3.90
CA GLY A 167 -4.83 7.47 -2.77
C GLY A 167 -3.95 7.76 -1.53
N ARG A 168 -2.69 8.14 -1.76
CA ARG A 168 -1.78 8.59 -0.71
C ARG A 168 -2.29 9.87 -0.04
N GLU A 169 -2.72 10.83 -0.82
CA GLU A 169 -3.21 12.11 -0.30
C GLU A 169 -4.57 11.95 0.39
N LEU A 170 -5.40 10.98 -0.04
CA LEU A 170 -6.62 10.63 0.70
C LEU A 170 -6.25 10.05 2.08
N PHE A 171 -5.31 9.11 2.15
CA PHE A 171 -4.86 8.55 3.42
C PHE A 171 -4.31 9.65 4.35
N ARG A 172 -3.46 10.55 3.81
CA ARG A 172 -2.95 11.71 4.56
C ARG A 172 -4.08 12.56 5.12
N HIS A 173 -5.02 12.92 4.29
CA HIS A 173 -6.15 13.78 4.67
C HIS A 173 -6.99 13.15 5.79
N LEU A 174 -7.29 11.85 5.70
CA LEU A 174 -8.02 11.13 6.74
C LEU A 174 -7.24 11.09 8.06
N LEU A 175 -5.93 10.87 8.00
CA LEU A 175 -5.08 10.85 9.19
C LEU A 175 -4.96 12.23 9.85
N GLU A 176 -4.69 13.27 9.08
CA GLU A 176 -4.51 14.65 9.59
C GLU A 176 -5.80 15.25 10.14
N LYS A 177 -6.93 14.98 9.48
CA LYS A 177 -8.24 15.52 9.84
C LYS A 177 -9.04 14.59 10.77
N ASN A 178 -8.45 13.48 11.19
CA ASN A 178 -9.09 12.49 12.06
C ASN A 178 -10.44 12.01 11.51
N LEU A 179 -10.50 11.72 10.20
CA LEU A 179 -11.73 11.33 9.52
C LEU A 179 -11.92 9.81 9.50
N SER A 180 -13.15 9.38 9.23
CA SER A 180 -13.53 7.97 9.12
C SER A 180 -12.82 7.29 7.94
N MET A 181 -12.39 6.04 8.15
CA MET A 181 -11.90 5.15 7.09
C MET A 181 -13.00 4.78 6.07
N GLU A 182 -14.29 5.05 6.36
CA GLU A 182 -15.38 4.84 5.41
C GLU A 182 -15.20 5.67 4.13
N HIS A 183 -14.47 6.80 4.21
CA HIS A 183 -14.08 7.59 3.04
C HIS A 183 -13.18 6.85 2.04
N PHE A 184 -12.56 5.74 2.44
CA PHE A 184 -11.88 4.87 1.47
C PHE A 184 -12.85 4.10 0.60
N ILE A 185 -14.08 3.84 1.07
CA ILE A 185 -15.14 3.15 0.31
C ILE A 185 -15.88 4.15 -0.55
N ASP A 186 -16.37 5.24 0.08
CA ASP A 186 -17.08 6.31 -0.59
C ASP A 186 -16.85 7.66 0.11
N SER A 187 -16.78 8.73 -0.66
CA SER A 187 -16.61 10.10 -0.16
C SER A 187 -17.28 11.11 -1.10
N ASP A 188 -17.70 12.24 -0.55
CA ASP A 188 -18.28 13.36 -1.31
C ASP A 188 -17.22 14.34 -1.85
N TYR A 189 -15.95 13.95 -1.79
CA TYR A 189 -14.81 14.69 -2.30
C TYR A 189 -13.74 13.75 -2.87
N VAL A 190 -12.82 14.31 -3.65
CA VAL A 190 -11.58 13.67 -4.09
C VAL A 190 -10.39 14.54 -3.71
N MET A 191 -9.25 13.91 -3.50
CA MET A 191 -8.00 14.65 -3.34
C MET A 191 -7.43 14.95 -4.72
N ALA A 192 -7.34 16.22 -5.10
CA ALA A 192 -6.88 16.61 -6.43
C ALA A 192 -5.95 17.83 -6.39
N ASN A 193 -4.95 17.82 -7.28
CA ASN A 193 -4.19 18.99 -7.69
C ASN A 193 -4.77 19.55 -9.01
N ASP A 194 -4.17 20.62 -9.54
CA ASP A 194 -4.61 21.25 -10.79
C ASP A 194 -4.77 20.26 -11.96
N ARG A 195 -3.83 19.32 -12.14
CA ARG A 195 -3.86 18.35 -13.25
C ARG A 195 -4.98 17.34 -13.10
N LEU A 196 -5.16 16.82 -11.88
CA LEU A 196 -6.17 15.80 -11.62
C LEU A 196 -7.58 16.40 -11.60
N ALA A 197 -7.75 17.60 -11.06
CA ALA A 197 -9.02 18.33 -11.11
C ALA A 197 -9.47 18.57 -12.57
N ARG A 198 -8.58 19.04 -13.44
CA ARG A 198 -8.86 19.17 -14.87
C ARG A 198 -9.17 17.83 -15.55
N PHE A 199 -8.43 16.77 -15.19
CA PHE A 199 -8.67 15.43 -15.74
C PHE A 199 -10.07 14.91 -15.38
N TYR A 200 -10.54 15.20 -14.17
CA TYR A 200 -11.87 14.83 -13.70
C TYR A 200 -13.00 15.79 -14.12
N GLY A 201 -12.67 16.91 -14.75
CA GLY A 201 -13.65 17.95 -15.07
C GLY A 201 -14.22 18.67 -13.85
N LEU A 202 -13.43 18.72 -12.76
CA LEU A 202 -13.81 19.39 -11.50
C LEU A 202 -13.39 20.87 -11.49
N PRO A 203 -13.90 21.66 -10.53
CA PRO A 203 -13.46 23.04 -10.35
C PRO A 203 -11.95 23.17 -10.30
N ALA A 204 -11.43 24.27 -10.83
CA ALA A 204 -10.00 24.50 -10.94
C ALA A 204 -9.32 24.57 -9.56
N VAL A 205 -8.24 23.81 -9.41
CA VAL A 205 -7.32 23.87 -8.27
C VAL A 205 -6.05 24.58 -8.72
N LYS A 206 -5.40 25.34 -7.84
CA LYS A 206 -4.14 26.02 -8.16
C LYS A 206 -2.94 25.20 -7.71
N GLY A 207 -2.01 24.97 -8.65
CA GLY A 207 -0.69 24.39 -8.36
C GLY A 207 -0.70 22.87 -8.18
N ASP A 208 0.38 22.37 -7.55
CA ASP A 208 0.71 20.94 -7.47
C ASP A 208 0.28 20.28 -6.16
N ALA A 209 -0.10 21.10 -5.17
CA ALA A 209 -0.61 20.61 -3.89
C ALA A 209 -1.98 19.98 -4.04
N PHE A 210 -2.18 18.85 -3.38
CA PHE A 210 -3.47 18.19 -3.34
C PHE A 210 -4.36 18.81 -2.27
N VAL A 211 -5.59 19.07 -2.64
CA VAL A 211 -6.64 19.58 -1.74
C VAL A 211 -7.91 18.75 -1.90
N PRO A 212 -8.78 18.70 -0.87
CA PRO A 212 -10.10 18.10 -1.01
C PRO A 212 -10.95 18.95 -1.94
N VAL A 213 -11.42 18.37 -3.03
CA VAL A 213 -12.32 19.00 -4.00
C VAL A 213 -13.67 18.33 -3.89
N LYS A 214 -14.69 19.09 -3.49
CA LYS A 214 -16.04 18.58 -3.34
C LYS A 214 -16.59 18.11 -4.69
N LEU A 215 -17.24 16.95 -4.68
CA LEU A 215 -17.85 16.38 -5.86
C LEU A 215 -19.25 16.95 -6.12
N PRO A 216 -19.66 17.10 -7.40
CA PRO A 216 -21.06 17.32 -7.75
C PRO A 216 -21.97 16.23 -7.19
N LYS A 217 -23.24 16.53 -6.92
CA LYS A 217 -24.19 15.59 -6.32
C LYS A 217 -24.45 14.34 -7.18
N ASP A 218 -24.30 14.47 -8.49
CA ASP A 218 -24.47 13.40 -9.50
C ASP A 218 -23.16 12.69 -9.84
N SER A 219 -22.09 13.03 -9.15
CA SER A 219 -20.79 12.39 -9.38
C SER A 219 -20.78 10.96 -8.83
N GLU A 220 -20.33 10.03 -9.67
CA GLU A 220 -20.07 8.65 -9.24
C GLU A 220 -18.69 8.49 -8.56
N ARG A 221 -17.82 9.52 -8.62
CA ARG A 221 -16.48 9.47 -8.02
C ARG A 221 -16.56 9.54 -6.50
N GLY A 222 -15.44 9.35 -5.86
CA GLY A 222 -15.28 9.24 -4.41
C GLY A 222 -14.83 7.85 -3.98
N GLY A 223 -14.05 7.77 -2.93
CA GLY A 223 -13.42 6.52 -2.48
C GLY A 223 -12.31 6.00 -3.40
N LEU A 224 -11.62 4.95 -2.95
CA LEU A 224 -10.41 4.41 -3.63
C LEU A 224 -10.70 3.82 -5.00
N ILE A 225 -11.81 3.06 -5.14
CA ILE A 225 -12.11 2.32 -6.37
C ILE A 225 -12.58 3.21 -7.53
N ALA A 226 -12.89 4.49 -7.25
CA ALA A 226 -13.25 5.49 -8.26
C ALA A 226 -12.05 6.34 -8.71
N GLN A 227 -10.88 6.17 -8.08
CA GLN A 227 -9.67 6.92 -8.40
C GLN A 227 -9.07 6.47 -9.74
N ALA A 228 -8.61 7.44 -10.53
CA ALA A 228 -7.98 7.15 -11.80
C ALA A 228 -6.70 6.30 -11.64
N GLY A 229 -5.97 6.48 -10.53
CA GLY A 229 -4.80 5.67 -10.20
C GLY A 229 -5.13 4.19 -10.06
N PHE A 230 -6.19 3.85 -9.34
CA PHE A 230 -6.68 2.48 -9.20
C PHE A 230 -7.16 1.90 -10.55
N LEU A 231 -7.97 2.66 -11.28
CA LEU A 231 -8.54 2.23 -12.56
C LEU A 231 -7.44 1.98 -13.61
N LYS A 232 -6.39 2.80 -13.60
CA LYS A 232 -5.21 2.61 -14.44
C LYS A 232 -4.37 1.41 -14.00
N LEU A 233 -4.05 1.29 -12.72
CA LEU A 233 -3.26 0.20 -12.15
C LEU A 233 -3.83 -1.18 -12.52
N THR A 234 -5.15 -1.28 -12.60
CA THR A 234 -5.89 -2.52 -12.87
C THR A 234 -6.27 -2.68 -14.35
N SER A 235 -5.55 -2.02 -15.23
CA SER A 235 -5.75 -2.05 -16.69
C SER A 235 -4.42 -2.25 -17.41
N THR A 236 -4.48 -2.65 -18.68
CA THR A 236 -3.33 -2.64 -19.58
C THR A 236 -3.30 -1.33 -20.39
N ASP A 237 -2.38 -1.23 -21.36
CA ASP A 237 -2.23 -0.04 -22.23
C ASP A 237 -3.51 0.30 -23.01
N PHE A 238 -4.30 -0.72 -23.39
CA PHE A 238 -5.47 -0.58 -24.25
C PHE A 238 -6.76 -1.07 -23.63
N ALA A 239 -6.70 -2.03 -22.70
CA ALA A 239 -7.84 -2.76 -22.20
C ALA A 239 -7.96 -2.70 -20.68
N THR A 240 -9.20 -2.70 -20.22
CA THR A 240 -9.53 -2.90 -18.81
C THR A 240 -9.52 -4.38 -18.47
N SER A 241 -9.32 -4.72 -17.21
CA SER A 241 -9.38 -6.08 -16.70
C SER A 241 -10.33 -6.17 -15.51
N PRO A 242 -11.56 -6.65 -15.71
CA PRO A 242 -12.49 -6.90 -14.62
C PRO A 242 -11.90 -7.82 -13.54
N ILE A 243 -11.13 -8.82 -13.97
CA ILE A 243 -10.48 -9.76 -13.04
C ILE A 243 -9.47 -9.03 -12.14
N HIS A 244 -8.60 -8.19 -12.72
CA HIS A 244 -7.63 -7.42 -11.92
C HIS A 244 -8.33 -6.42 -10.99
N ARG A 245 -9.40 -5.74 -11.45
CA ARG A 245 -10.20 -4.80 -10.65
C ARG A 245 -10.85 -5.49 -9.46
N GLY A 246 -11.54 -6.61 -9.70
CA GLY A 246 -12.19 -7.39 -8.66
C GLY A 246 -11.21 -8.03 -7.67
N SER A 247 -10.13 -8.63 -8.18
CA SER A 247 -9.07 -9.21 -7.36
C SER A 247 -8.41 -8.17 -6.46
N TRP A 248 -8.16 -6.96 -6.99
CA TRP A 248 -7.60 -5.87 -6.20
C TRP A 248 -8.51 -5.45 -5.05
N ILE A 249 -9.82 -5.34 -5.31
CA ILE A 249 -10.83 -5.01 -4.29
C ILE A 249 -10.82 -6.06 -3.17
N LEU A 250 -10.89 -7.35 -3.51
CA LEU A 250 -10.84 -8.42 -2.53
C LEU A 250 -9.54 -8.43 -1.74
N LYS A 251 -8.41 -8.30 -2.42
CA LYS A 251 -7.09 -8.31 -1.78
C LYS A 251 -6.83 -7.10 -0.90
N ASN A 252 -7.19 -5.89 -1.35
CA ASN A 252 -6.74 -4.66 -0.72
C ASN A 252 -7.80 -4.00 0.18
N LEU A 253 -9.09 -4.17 -0.11
CA LEU A 253 -10.15 -3.68 0.77
C LEU A 253 -10.62 -4.75 1.76
N TYR A 254 -10.92 -5.96 1.27
CA TYR A 254 -11.37 -7.05 2.15
C TYR A 254 -10.23 -7.81 2.85
N ASN A 255 -8.98 -7.59 2.44
CA ASN A 255 -7.80 -8.35 2.90
C ASN A 255 -7.96 -9.88 2.71
N GLU A 256 -8.62 -10.28 1.63
CA GLU A 256 -8.78 -11.68 1.27
C GLU A 256 -7.65 -12.17 0.38
N LYS A 257 -7.12 -13.35 0.70
CA LYS A 257 -6.18 -14.04 -0.18
C LYS A 257 -6.97 -14.73 -1.30
N ILE A 258 -6.57 -14.47 -2.53
CA ILE A 258 -7.04 -15.16 -3.72
C ILE A 258 -5.86 -16.01 -4.18
N GLU A 259 -5.82 -17.25 -3.73
CA GLU A 259 -4.80 -18.20 -4.16
C GLU A 259 -5.46 -19.21 -5.11
N PRO A 260 -4.96 -19.38 -6.33
CA PRO A 260 -5.39 -20.47 -7.18
C PRO A 260 -5.07 -21.79 -6.46
N PRO A 261 -5.94 -22.81 -6.53
CA PRO A 261 -5.64 -24.09 -5.95
C PRO A 261 -4.34 -24.67 -6.52
N ALA A 262 -3.47 -25.20 -5.64
CA ALA A 262 -2.14 -25.69 -6.01
C ALA A 262 -2.18 -26.86 -7.03
N ASP A 263 -3.28 -27.59 -7.10
CA ASP A 263 -3.42 -28.84 -7.88
C ASP A 263 -4.15 -28.65 -9.21
N ILE A 264 -4.48 -27.41 -9.58
CA ILE A 264 -5.15 -27.14 -10.85
C ILE A 264 -4.10 -26.78 -11.88
N LEU A 265 -3.87 -27.68 -12.84
CA LEU A 265 -3.35 -27.28 -14.15
C LEU A 265 -4.31 -26.24 -14.71
N ILE A 266 -3.90 -24.98 -14.69
CA ILE A 266 -4.64 -23.88 -15.32
C ILE A 266 -4.57 -24.12 -16.83
N ASN A 267 -5.43 -25.02 -17.33
CA ASN A 267 -5.73 -25.03 -18.74
C ASN A 267 -6.55 -23.78 -19.00
N GLU A 268 -5.91 -22.77 -19.58
CA GLU A 268 -6.63 -21.61 -20.08
C GLU A 268 -7.75 -22.09 -20.99
N PRO A 269 -9.04 -21.75 -20.72
CA PRO A 269 -10.12 -22.18 -21.56
C PRO A 269 -9.94 -21.58 -22.94
N ASP A 270 -10.34 -22.34 -23.96
CA ASP A 270 -10.35 -21.83 -25.32
C ASP A 270 -11.38 -20.71 -25.47
N ILE A 271 -10.90 -19.48 -25.41
CA ILE A 271 -11.72 -18.26 -25.57
C ILE A 271 -11.89 -17.85 -27.05
N ARG A 272 -11.38 -18.63 -27.99
CA ARG A 272 -11.56 -18.35 -29.43
C ARG A 272 -13.05 -18.26 -29.79
N GLY A 273 -13.39 -17.28 -30.62
CA GLY A 273 -14.77 -17.01 -31.02
C GLY A 273 -15.57 -16.16 -30.06
N THR A 274 -15.01 -15.71 -28.92
CA THR A 274 -15.65 -14.70 -28.07
C THR A 274 -15.46 -13.30 -28.66
N THR A 275 -16.51 -12.48 -28.61
CA THR A 275 -16.50 -11.12 -29.16
C THR A 275 -16.37 -10.05 -28.07
N THR A 276 -16.64 -10.41 -26.80
CA THR A 276 -16.58 -9.51 -25.67
C THR A 276 -15.75 -10.08 -24.51
N ILE A 277 -15.21 -9.20 -23.67
CA ILE A 277 -14.55 -9.59 -22.41
C ILE A 277 -15.49 -10.43 -21.54
N ARG A 278 -16.78 -10.08 -21.51
CA ARG A 278 -17.79 -10.82 -20.74
C ARG A 278 -17.95 -12.25 -21.24
N GLU A 279 -18.10 -12.44 -22.54
CA GLU A 279 -18.21 -13.80 -23.13
C GLU A 279 -16.97 -14.63 -22.83
N ALA A 280 -15.77 -14.05 -22.95
CA ALA A 280 -14.52 -14.72 -22.65
C ALA A 280 -14.48 -15.20 -21.18
N ILE A 281 -14.86 -14.33 -20.23
CA ILE A 281 -14.86 -14.65 -18.80
C ILE A 281 -15.96 -15.64 -18.46
N LEU A 282 -17.17 -15.51 -19.00
CA LEU A 282 -18.25 -16.48 -18.77
C LEU A 282 -17.89 -17.87 -19.31
N LYS A 283 -17.20 -17.93 -20.43
CA LYS A 283 -16.68 -19.19 -20.97
C LYS A 283 -15.60 -19.80 -20.05
N HIS A 284 -14.73 -18.97 -19.47
CA HIS A 284 -13.77 -19.39 -18.47
C HIS A 284 -14.43 -19.92 -17.19
N GLN A 285 -15.54 -19.35 -16.75
CA GLN A 285 -16.30 -19.79 -15.58
C GLN A 285 -17.03 -21.12 -15.72
N GLN A 286 -17.13 -21.68 -16.93
CA GLN A 286 -17.77 -23.00 -17.14
C GLN A 286 -17.01 -24.12 -16.42
N LEU A 287 -15.73 -23.93 -16.13
CA LEU A 287 -14.96 -24.85 -15.29
C LEU A 287 -15.23 -24.58 -13.82
N GLU A 288 -15.69 -25.59 -13.07
CA GLU A 288 -16.03 -25.46 -11.62
C GLU A 288 -14.85 -24.92 -10.79
N SER A 289 -13.63 -25.37 -11.13
CA SER A 289 -12.40 -24.89 -10.50
C SER A 289 -12.18 -23.39 -10.64
N CYS A 290 -12.55 -22.81 -11.79
CA CYS A 290 -12.41 -21.39 -12.08
C CYS A 290 -13.57 -20.59 -11.47
N SER A 291 -14.79 -21.12 -11.55
CA SER A 291 -16.00 -20.42 -11.09
C SER A 291 -15.98 -20.09 -9.60
N ARG A 292 -15.33 -20.90 -8.78
CA ARG A 292 -15.19 -20.69 -7.33
C ARG A 292 -14.58 -19.34 -6.96
N CYS A 293 -13.53 -18.92 -7.69
CA CYS A 293 -12.87 -17.63 -7.49
C CYS A 293 -13.58 -16.52 -8.28
N HIS A 294 -13.92 -16.80 -9.55
CA HIS A 294 -14.49 -15.82 -10.45
C HIS A 294 -15.88 -15.33 -10.01
N SER A 295 -16.70 -16.18 -9.36
CA SER A 295 -17.98 -15.76 -8.79
C SER A 295 -17.85 -14.61 -7.76
N LYS A 296 -16.72 -14.50 -7.08
CA LYS A 296 -16.45 -13.42 -6.13
C LYS A 296 -15.75 -12.21 -6.78
N ILE A 297 -14.85 -12.49 -7.74
CA ILE A 297 -13.99 -11.48 -8.36
C ILE A 297 -14.78 -10.66 -9.38
N ASP A 298 -15.43 -11.34 -10.30
CA ASP A 298 -15.92 -10.74 -11.54
C ASP A 298 -17.04 -9.70 -11.30
N PRO A 299 -18.02 -9.92 -10.41
CA PRO A 299 -19.04 -8.92 -10.15
C PRO A 299 -18.46 -7.58 -9.67
N LEU A 300 -17.41 -7.64 -8.84
CA LEU A 300 -16.73 -6.43 -8.32
C LEU A 300 -15.99 -5.67 -9.44
N GLY A 301 -15.41 -6.41 -10.39
CA GLY A 301 -14.64 -5.80 -11.46
C GLY A 301 -15.49 -5.32 -12.63
N PHE A 302 -16.53 -6.09 -13.03
CA PHE A 302 -17.41 -5.69 -14.13
C PHE A 302 -18.18 -4.39 -13.87
N ALA A 303 -18.61 -4.16 -12.62
CA ALA A 303 -19.27 -2.91 -12.24
C ALA A 303 -18.43 -1.65 -12.55
N LEU A 304 -17.12 -1.81 -12.76
CA LEU A 304 -16.18 -0.73 -13.07
C LEU A 304 -15.89 -0.58 -14.57
N GLU A 305 -16.49 -1.39 -15.44
CA GLU A 305 -16.19 -1.38 -16.89
C GLU A 305 -16.68 -0.12 -17.62
N TYR A 306 -17.57 0.65 -17.00
CA TYR A 306 -17.90 2.00 -17.45
C TYR A 306 -16.75 3.02 -17.30
N TYR A 307 -15.57 2.57 -16.83
CA TYR A 307 -14.35 3.37 -16.78
C TYR A 307 -13.26 2.73 -17.64
N ASP A 308 -12.68 3.55 -18.51
CA ASP A 308 -11.60 3.14 -19.42
C ASP A 308 -10.27 2.92 -18.67
N PRO A 309 -9.21 2.44 -19.36
CA PRO A 309 -7.90 2.21 -18.75
C PRO A 309 -7.23 3.41 -18.07
N VAL A 310 -7.65 4.63 -18.37
CA VAL A 310 -7.14 5.85 -17.71
C VAL A 310 -8.13 6.44 -16.71
N GLY A 311 -9.24 5.75 -16.44
CA GLY A 311 -10.24 6.16 -15.47
C GLY A 311 -11.23 7.22 -15.97
N ARG A 312 -11.43 7.36 -17.29
CA ARG A 312 -12.50 8.20 -17.86
C ARG A 312 -13.77 7.39 -18.02
N LYS A 313 -14.93 8.03 -17.78
CA LYS A 313 -16.22 7.38 -18.02
C LYS A 313 -16.42 7.10 -19.51
N ARG A 314 -16.94 5.91 -19.84
CA ARG A 314 -17.28 5.47 -21.19
C ARG A 314 -18.60 4.68 -21.15
N ASN A 315 -19.27 4.58 -22.31
CA ASN A 315 -20.48 3.78 -22.48
C ASN A 315 -20.27 2.58 -23.40
N GLU A 316 -19.11 2.52 -24.05
CA GLU A 316 -18.76 1.49 -25.03
C GLU A 316 -17.31 1.06 -24.83
N TYR A 317 -17.02 -0.21 -25.10
CA TYR A 317 -15.65 -0.67 -25.28
C TYR A 317 -15.12 -0.16 -26.62
N ARG A 318 -13.82 0.17 -26.64
CA ARG A 318 -13.06 0.38 -27.86
C ARG A 318 -12.16 -0.83 -28.07
N HIS A 319 -12.57 -1.75 -28.93
CA HIS A 319 -11.67 -2.78 -29.39
C HIS A 319 -10.68 -2.14 -30.38
N VAL A 320 -9.39 -2.34 -30.14
CA VAL A 320 -8.31 -1.73 -30.92
C VAL A 320 -7.59 -2.83 -31.68
N GLU A 321 -7.66 -2.80 -32.98
CA GLU A 321 -6.89 -3.69 -33.86
C GLU A 321 -5.77 -2.89 -34.54
N GLU A 322 -4.55 -3.41 -34.51
CA GLU A 322 -3.47 -2.92 -35.34
C GLU A 322 -3.62 -3.51 -36.74
N VAL A 323 -4.01 -2.67 -37.67
CA VAL A 323 -4.13 -3.09 -39.10
C VAL A 323 -2.92 -2.62 -39.89
N PRO A 324 -2.46 -3.41 -40.85
CA PRO A 324 -1.39 -2.97 -41.77
C PRO A 324 -1.75 -1.64 -42.43
N ALA A 325 -0.79 -0.74 -42.53
CA ALA A 325 -0.99 0.45 -43.33
C ALA A 325 -1.12 0.07 -44.79
N GLU A 326 -1.83 0.89 -45.58
CA GLU A 326 -2.01 0.70 -47.01
C GLU A 326 -0.66 0.54 -47.76
N ARG A 327 -0.66 -0.21 -48.87
CA ARG A 327 0.54 -0.50 -49.68
C ARG A 327 1.39 0.76 -49.87
N GLY A 328 2.63 0.74 -49.41
CA GLY A 328 3.61 1.83 -49.57
C GLY A 328 4.05 2.50 -48.27
N ALA A 329 3.46 2.19 -47.13
CA ALA A 329 3.90 2.71 -45.84
C ALA A 329 5.06 1.88 -45.25
N THR A 330 6.07 2.56 -44.72
CA THR A 330 7.16 1.93 -43.99
C THR A 330 6.65 1.18 -42.75
N VAL A 331 7.36 0.15 -42.31
CA VAL A 331 7.01 -0.83 -41.25
C VAL A 331 6.51 -0.22 -39.94
N PHE A 332 6.65 1.10 -39.73
CA PHE A 332 6.31 1.83 -38.52
C PHE A 332 4.92 2.50 -38.52
N THR A 333 4.14 2.40 -39.58
CA THR A 333 2.82 3.06 -39.66
C THR A 333 1.67 2.05 -39.65
N LYS A 334 1.53 1.33 -38.53
CA LYS A 334 0.30 0.57 -38.27
C LYS A 334 -0.85 1.55 -37.96
N LYS A 335 -1.96 1.43 -38.68
CA LYS A 335 -3.19 2.15 -38.36
C LYS A 335 -3.95 1.41 -37.26
N LEU A 336 -4.57 2.16 -36.35
CA LEU A 336 -5.48 1.59 -35.35
C LEU A 336 -6.90 1.61 -35.91
N LYS A 337 -7.53 0.44 -35.98
CA LYS A 337 -8.95 0.31 -36.26
C LYS A 337 -9.70 0.19 -34.93
N PHE A 338 -10.74 0.98 -34.78
CA PHE A 338 -11.57 0.98 -33.58
C PHE A 338 -12.93 0.38 -33.89
N THR A 339 -13.32 -0.66 -33.13
CA THR A 339 -14.67 -1.21 -33.14
C THR A 339 -15.30 -0.89 -31.78
N LYS A 340 -16.56 -0.45 -31.81
CA LYS A 340 -17.32 -0.11 -30.60
C LYS A 340 -18.24 -1.26 -30.24
N VAL A 341 -18.25 -1.65 -28.96
CA VAL A 341 -19.10 -2.69 -28.41
C VAL A 341 -19.77 -2.14 -27.15
N PRO A 342 -21.11 -2.27 -26.99
CA PRO A 342 -21.81 -1.86 -25.78
C PRO A 342 -21.25 -2.53 -24.53
N ILE A 343 -21.26 -1.82 -23.41
CA ILE A 343 -20.86 -2.37 -22.11
C ILE A 343 -22.07 -3.07 -21.48
N ASP A 344 -21.90 -4.33 -21.12
CA ASP A 344 -22.79 -5.09 -20.25
C ASP A 344 -22.01 -5.46 -18.97
N ALA A 345 -22.25 -4.69 -17.91
CA ALA A 345 -21.52 -4.80 -16.65
C ALA A 345 -22.34 -5.47 -15.51
N ALA A 346 -23.63 -5.76 -15.75
CA ALA A 346 -24.51 -6.27 -14.71
C ALA A 346 -24.14 -7.70 -14.29
N MET A 347 -23.84 -7.90 -13.01
CA MET A 347 -23.57 -9.22 -12.41
C MET A 347 -24.16 -9.31 -11.01
N LYS A 348 -24.23 -10.55 -10.47
CA LYS A 348 -24.67 -10.80 -9.10
C LYS A 348 -23.47 -11.17 -8.22
N LEU A 349 -23.40 -10.55 -7.05
CA LEU A 349 -22.51 -10.98 -5.97
C LEU A 349 -22.91 -12.36 -5.46
N PRO A 350 -22.02 -13.10 -4.76
CA PRO A 350 -22.34 -14.42 -4.21
C PRO A 350 -23.56 -14.46 -3.27
N ASP A 351 -23.90 -13.34 -2.64
CA ASP A 351 -25.04 -13.18 -1.77
C ASP A 351 -26.35 -12.79 -2.50
N GLY A 352 -26.30 -12.71 -3.84
CA GLY A 352 -27.44 -12.41 -4.69
C GLY A 352 -27.69 -10.94 -4.98
N ARG A 353 -26.96 -10.00 -4.32
CA ARG A 353 -27.05 -8.56 -4.64
C ARG A 353 -26.55 -8.30 -6.07
N GLU A 354 -27.31 -7.51 -6.82
CA GLU A 354 -26.95 -7.13 -8.18
C GLU A 354 -26.05 -5.88 -8.16
N VAL A 355 -24.97 -5.93 -8.92
CA VAL A 355 -24.08 -4.80 -9.19
C VAL A 355 -23.96 -4.64 -10.70
N ARG A 356 -24.13 -3.40 -11.20
CA ARG A 356 -24.13 -3.12 -12.64
C ARG A 356 -23.27 -1.93 -13.03
N ASP A 357 -22.86 -1.13 -12.06
CA ASP A 357 -22.11 0.10 -12.24
C ASP A 357 -21.39 0.47 -10.94
N LEU A 358 -20.57 1.52 -10.96
CA LEU A 358 -19.85 2.00 -9.78
C LEU A 358 -20.79 2.44 -8.64
N PRO A 359 -21.91 3.17 -8.86
CA PRO A 359 -22.86 3.51 -7.78
C PRO A 359 -23.41 2.27 -7.07
N THR A 360 -23.90 1.29 -7.78
CA THR A 360 -24.45 0.06 -7.18
C THR A 360 -23.37 -0.76 -6.46
N LEU A 361 -22.15 -0.79 -6.98
CA LEU A 361 -21.00 -1.39 -6.32
C LEU A 361 -20.68 -0.69 -5.00
N LYS A 362 -20.63 0.65 -4.96
CA LYS A 362 -20.40 1.42 -3.72
C LYS A 362 -21.47 1.12 -2.67
N VAL A 363 -22.73 1.05 -3.06
CA VAL A 363 -23.83 0.66 -2.13
C VAL A 363 -23.55 -0.72 -1.54
N ALA A 364 -23.15 -1.68 -2.37
CA ALA A 364 -22.81 -3.03 -1.89
C ALA A 364 -21.61 -3.04 -0.95
N LEU A 365 -20.54 -2.28 -1.28
CA LEU A 365 -19.35 -2.17 -0.42
C LEU A 365 -19.65 -1.43 0.89
N MET A 366 -20.50 -0.40 0.87
CA MET A 366 -20.93 0.29 2.10
C MET A 366 -21.80 -0.59 2.99
N ALA A 367 -22.60 -1.51 2.43
CA ALA A 367 -23.31 -2.54 3.20
C ALA A 367 -22.31 -3.50 3.89
N ASP A 368 -21.17 -3.75 3.27
CA ASP A 368 -20.10 -4.61 3.80
C ASP A 368 -19.02 -3.82 4.55
N LYS A 369 -19.26 -2.55 4.91
CA LYS A 369 -18.23 -1.64 5.44
C LYS A 369 -17.46 -2.19 6.64
N GLU A 370 -18.11 -2.87 7.56
CA GLU A 370 -17.44 -3.48 8.72
C GLU A 370 -16.32 -4.45 8.28
N ARG A 371 -16.62 -5.34 7.35
CA ARG A 371 -15.67 -6.30 6.81
C ARG A 371 -14.51 -5.62 6.08
N ILE A 372 -14.81 -4.56 5.33
CA ILE A 372 -13.79 -3.76 4.63
C ILE A 372 -12.91 -3.01 5.63
N LEU A 373 -13.49 -2.36 6.64
CA LEU A 373 -12.71 -1.65 7.66
C LEU A 373 -11.80 -2.60 8.45
N LYS A 374 -12.28 -3.79 8.80
CA LYS A 374 -11.45 -4.86 9.38
C LYS A 374 -10.34 -5.29 8.41
N GLY A 375 -10.62 -5.35 7.12
CA GLY A 375 -9.62 -5.62 6.09
C GLY A 375 -8.50 -4.56 6.06
N ILE A 376 -8.86 -3.28 6.07
CA ILE A 376 -7.92 -2.15 6.11
C ILE A 376 -7.10 -2.16 7.41
N ILE A 377 -7.76 -2.38 8.56
CA ILE A 377 -7.08 -2.54 9.85
C ILE A 377 -6.10 -3.72 9.79
N GLY A 378 -6.49 -4.85 9.17
CA GLY A 378 -5.60 -5.99 8.97
C GLY A 378 -4.35 -5.64 8.16
N LYS A 379 -4.47 -4.76 7.14
CA LYS A 379 -3.30 -4.24 6.40
C LYS A 379 -2.39 -3.38 7.29
N LEU A 380 -2.97 -2.52 8.12
CA LEU A 380 -2.21 -1.71 9.09
C LEU A 380 -1.50 -2.59 10.13
N VAL A 381 -2.19 -3.61 10.66
CA VAL A 381 -1.60 -4.58 11.59
C VAL A 381 -0.46 -5.36 10.92
N SER A 382 -0.66 -5.83 9.68
CA SER A 382 0.41 -6.49 8.91
C SER A 382 1.64 -5.60 8.77
N TYR A 383 1.43 -4.32 8.43
CA TYR A 383 2.51 -3.35 8.29
C TYR A 383 3.22 -3.07 9.62
N ALA A 384 2.47 -2.90 10.71
CA ALA A 384 3.01 -2.64 12.05
C ALA A 384 3.87 -3.79 12.58
N HIS A 385 3.50 -5.04 12.24
CA HIS A 385 4.22 -6.24 12.67
C HIS A 385 5.28 -6.73 11.66
N GLY A 386 5.27 -6.20 10.43
CA GLY A 386 6.16 -6.66 9.36
C GLY A 386 5.88 -8.10 8.90
N ARG A 387 4.66 -8.61 9.14
CA ARG A 387 4.23 -9.95 8.72
C ARG A 387 2.76 -9.94 8.29
N GLU A 388 2.36 -10.92 7.51
CA GLU A 388 0.94 -11.05 7.16
C GLU A 388 0.09 -11.42 8.37
N VAL A 389 -1.14 -10.87 8.38
CA VAL A 389 -2.18 -11.24 9.33
C VAL A 389 -2.69 -12.65 9.03
N THR A 390 -2.80 -13.47 10.07
CA THR A 390 -3.31 -14.84 10.02
C THR A 390 -4.70 -14.95 10.65
N ARG A 391 -5.25 -16.16 10.70
CA ARG A 391 -6.50 -16.42 11.44
C ARG A 391 -6.36 -16.16 12.95
N ALA A 392 -5.18 -16.38 13.51
CA ALA A 392 -4.91 -16.13 14.92
C ALA A 392 -4.99 -14.65 15.29
N ASP A 393 -4.75 -13.75 14.33
CA ASP A 393 -4.79 -12.30 14.56
C ASP A 393 -6.22 -11.70 14.47
N ARG A 394 -7.25 -12.50 14.11
CA ARG A 394 -8.63 -12.00 14.00
C ARG A 394 -9.14 -11.33 15.27
N PRO A 395 -8.97 -11.90 16.49
CA PRO A 395 -9.41 -11.23 17.70
C PRO A 395 -8.75 -9.86 17.92
N TYR A 396 -7.48 -9.74 17.53
CA TYR A 396 -6.77 -8.47 17.57
C TYR A 396 -7.38 -7.43 16.61
N VAL A 397 -7.59 -7.81 15.34
CA VAL A 397 -8.22 -6.95 14.33
C VAL A 397 -9.64 -6.54 14.77
N ASP A 398 -10.40 -7.47 15.31
CA ASP A 398 -11.75 -7.20 15.81
C ASP A 398 -11.74 -6.23 17.01
N ALA A 399 -10.83 -6.40 17.96
CA ALA A 399 -10.69 -5.48 19.09
C ALA A 399 -10.29 -4.06 18.66
N VAL A 400 -9.37 -3.95 17.70
CA VAL A 400 -8.98 -2.66 17.09
C VAL A 400 -10.18 -2.01 16.39
N PHE A 401 -10.93 -2.76 15.60
CA PHE A 401 -12.14 -2.26 14.94
C PHE A 401 -13.15 -1.74 15.96
N GLN A 402 -13.46 -2.51 17.02
CA GLN A 402 -14.41 -2.11 18.07
C GLN A 402 -13.95 -0.83 18.79
N SER A 403 -12.65 -0.66 18.98
CA SER A 403 -12.09 0.57 19.57
C SER A 403 -12.23 1.75 18.63
N ALA A 404 -11.90 1.59 17.35
CA ALA A 404 -12.01 2.65 16.34
C ALA A 404 -13.47 3.05 16.08
N ALA A 405 -14.41 2.09 16.14
CA ALA A 405 -15.84 2.34 15.95
C ALA A 405 -16.42 3.31 17.00
N LYS A 406 -15.91 3.30 18.22
CA LYS A 406 -16.28 4.26 19.28
C LYS A 406 -15.81 5.69 18.96
N GLN A 407 -14.93 5.86 18.01
CA GLN A 407 -14.33 7.12 17.58
C GLN A 407 -14.54 7.35 16.07
N ASN A 408 -15.78 7.12 15.61
CA ASN A 408 -16.20 7.33 14.23
C ASN A 408 -15.38 6.55 13.18
N ASN A 409 -14.88 5.37 13.50
CA ASN A 409 -14.01 4.58 12.62
C ASN A 409 -12.80 5.37 12.06
N SER A 410 -12.29 6.35 12.83
CA SER A 410 -11.23 7.19 12.34
C SER A 410 -9.93 6.40 12.16
N LEU A 411 -9.16 6.78 11.14
CA LEU A 411 -7.86 6.16 10.85
C LEU A 411 -6.89 6.34 12.02
N ARG A 412 -6.91 7.51 12.67
CA ARG A 412 -6.08 7.82 13.83
C ARG A 412 -6.42 6.94 15.03
N ALA A 413 -7.73 6.75 15.30
CA ALA A 413 -8.18 5.88 16.37
C ALA A 413 -7.78 4.40 16.13
N ALA A 414 -7.82 3.93 14.89
CA ALA A 414 -7.35 2.59 14.55
C ALA A 414 -5.85 2.42 14.84
N ILE A 415 -5.01 3.40 14.50
CA ILE A 415 -3.57 3.39 14.80
C ILE A 415 -3.32 3.37 16.32
N HIS A 416 -4.01 4.22 17.08
CA HIS A 416 -3.93 4.20 18.53
C HIS A 416 -4.31 2.84 19.12
N ALA A 417 -5.42 2.26 18.66
CA ALA A 417 -5.90 0.97 19.12
C ALA A 417 -4.93 -0.18 18.78
N ILE A 418 -4.29 -0.15 17.60
CA ILE A 418 -3.25 -1.12 17.23
C ILE A 418 -2.12 -1.09 18.25
N VAL A 419 -1.59 0.10 18.54
CA VAL A 419 -0.41 0.24 19.42
C VAL A 419 -0.75 -0.06 20.90
N ALA A 420 -1.96 0.29 21.34
CA ALA A 420 -2.40 0.04 22.71
C ALA A 420 -2.75 -1.43 22.99
N HIS A 421 -2.98 -2.24 21.97
CA HIS A 421 -3.37 -3.64 22.14
C HIS A 421 -2.17 -4.50 22.61
N PRO A 422 -2.38 -5.47 23.55
CA PRO A 422 -1.29 -6.34 24.04
C PRO A 422 -0.51 -7.06 22.93
N GLU A 423 -1.19 -7.51 21.87
CA GLU A 423 -0.56 -8.19 20.71
C GLU A 423 0.48 -7.31 20.01
N PHE A 424 0.39 -5.99 20.08
CA PHE A 424 1.44 -5.11 19.55
C PHE A 424 2.79 -5.33 20.27
N GLY A 425 2.78 -5.80 21.48
CA GLY A 425 3.96 -6.15 22.27
C GLY A 425 4.40 -7.62 22.15
N ARG A 426 3.85 -8.40 21.21
CA ARG A 426 4.20 -9.81 20.96
C ARG A 426 4.79 -9.98 19.57
N LYS A 427 5.64 -11.04 19.46
CA LYS A 427 6.24 -11.40 18.17
C LYS A 427 5.24 -12.09 17.26
#